data_7953ac9c21f2e5b121130a9013962350
#
_entry.id   7953ac9c21f2e5b121130a9013962350
#
_cell.length_a   1.000
_cell.length_b   1.000
_cell.length_c   1.000
_cell.angle_alpha   90.00
_cell.angle_beta   90.00
_cell.angle_gamma   90.00
#
_symmetry.space_group_name_H-M   'P 1'
#
loop_
_entity.id
_entity.type
_entity.pdbx_description
1 polymer ?
#
loop_
_entity_poly.entity_id
_entity_poly.type
_entity_poly.pdbx_seq_one_letter_code
_entity_poly.pdbx_strand_id
1 'polypeptide(L)'
;MQAKITINHAQIQGTENRVFDNLQQTLEQFVNDRQWTNLQFRKNERIVCNFNITVSKYDKDQNIFTCKALIQANRPVYNSAYTSTLYNNVDENFTFKFAEFDQLEFTEERIDNQLTALLAYYAYLIIGLDLDSFAPKGGEDILQRCMNLTNNAQNLDFPGWKAFSDNRNRFAIISDYLDGAMEPFRMLQFNYYRKGLDEMANNVERGRTEITNTLLQDLKKARTDRPLSLLPQIWTDYKKDELANIYQKHGTQKEKESIYELLFSINPSQNSYWDKIKE
;
A
#
# COMPACT_ATOMS: atom_id res chain seq x y z
N MET A 1 13.84 0.78 5.03
CA MET A 1 13.01 1.48 4.03
C MET A 1 13.77 2.70 3.53
N GLN A 2 13.33 3.29 2.44
CA GLN A 2 13.77 4.59 1.95
C GLN A 2 12.51 5.45 1.76
N ALA A 3 12.03 5.96 2.89
CA ALA A 3 10.81 6.73 2.96
C ALA A 3 11.10 8.23 2.82
N LYS A 4 10.29 8.91 2.01
CA LYS A 4 10.18 10.38 1.98
C LYS A 4 8.85 10.77 2.60
N ILE A 5 8.90 11.69 3.55
CA ILE A 5 7.68 12.22 4.19
C ILE A 5 7.51 13.68 3.78
N THR A 6 6.29 14.03 3.41
CA THR A 6 5.93 15.41 3.07
C THR A 6 4.71 15.80 3.87
N ILE A 7 4.78 16.93 4.58
CA ILE A 7 3.66 17.46 5.37
C ILE A 7 3.10 18.70 4.68
N ASN A 8 1.89 18.57 4.17
CA ASN A 8 1.14 19.69 3.61
C ASN A 8 0.27 20.30 4.71
N HIS A 9 0.59 21.50 5.12
CA HIS A 9 -0.12 22.28 6.15
C HIS A 9 -0.66 23.62 5.63
N ALA A 10 -0.84 23.77 4.32
CA ALA A 10 -1.27 25.02 3.68
C ALA A 10 -2.61 25.55 4.20
N GLN A 11 -3.46 24.68 4.77
CA GLN A 11 -4.74 25.06 5.34
C GLN A 11 -4.65 25.55 6.80
N ILE A 12 -3.49 25.39 7.46
CA ILE A 12 -3.31 25.74 8.87
C ILE A 12 -2.74 27.14 8.96
N GLN A 13 -3.48 28.04 9.60
CA GLN A 13 -3.07 29.42 9.82
C GLN A 13 -2.60 29.65 11.26
N GLY A 14 -1.70 30.61 11.45
CA GLY A 14 -1.26 31.07 12.78
C GLY A 14 -0.44 30.02 13.55
N THR A 15 0.23 29.06 12.86
CA THR A 15 1.18 28.11 13.44
C THR A 15 2.55 28.33 12.80
N GLU A 16 3.60 28.26 13.62
CA GLU A 16 4.97 28.35 13.11
C GLU A 16 5.32 27.12 12.27
N ASN A 17 5.94 27.32 11.10
CA ASN A 17 6.34 26.25 10.19
C ASN A 17 7.29 25.26 10.88
N ARG A 18 8.07 25.70 11.86
CA ARG A 18 9.01 24.88 12.61
C ARG A 18 8.39 23.61 13.20
N VAL A 19 7.13 23.67 13.65
CA VAL A 19 6.41 22.51 14.21
C VAL A 19 6.26 21.43 13.14
N PHE A 20 5.88 21.81 11.93
CA PHE A 20 5.70 20.88 10.81
C PHE A 20 7.02 20.36 10.26
N ASP A 21 8.05 21.20 10.21
CA ASP A 21 9.41 20.82 9.79
C ASP A 21 10.02 19.80 10.77
N ASN A 22 9.87 20.05 12.08
CA ASN A 22 10.31 19.13 13.13
C ASN A 22 9.54 17.78 13.05
N LEU A 23 8.23 17.84 12.90
CA LEU A 23 7.40 16.65 12.71
C LEU A 23 7.90 15.85 11.49
N GLN A 24 8.06 16.48 10.32
CA GLN A 24 8.52 15.81 9.11
C GLN A 24 9.85 15.10 9.32
N GLN A 25 10.84 15.80 9.88
CA GLN A 25 12.16 15.25 10.14
C GLN A 25 12.11 14.06 11.11
N THR A 26 11.33 14.17 12.18
CA THR A 26 11.18 13.12 13.20
C THR A 26 10.55 11.85 12.59
N LEU A 27 9.52 12.01 11.75
CA LEU A 27 8.89 10.87 11.07
C LEU A 27 9.83 10.20 10.07
N GLU A 28 10.58 10.98 9.28
CA GLU A 28 11.57 10.44 8.33
C GLU A 28 12.66 9.63 9.03
N GLN A 29 13.20 10.15 10.14
CA GLN A 29 14.19 9.44 10.94
C GLN A 29 13.60 8.14 11.51
N PHE A 30 12.42 8.20 12.12
CA PHE A 30 11.78 7.03 12.70
C PHE A 30 11.59 5.89 11.69
N VAL A 31 11.11 6.19 10.49
CA VAL A 31 10.84 5.17 9.45
C VAL A 31 12.14 4.64 8.84
N ASN A 32 13.15 5.51 8.59
CA ASN A 32 14.34 5.14 7.83
C ASN A 32 15.46 4.53 8.68
N ASP A 33 15.58 4.93 9.94
CA ASP A 33 16.67 4.51 10.81
C ASP A 33 16.33 3.22 11.59
N ARG A 34 15.04 2.91 11.68
CA ARG A 34 14.59 1.69 12.36
C ARG A 34 14.80 0.45 11.49
N GLN A 35 15.33 -0.61 12.12
CA GLN A 35 15.38 -1.95 11.53
C GLN A 35 14.03 -2.64 11.71
N TRP A 36 13.25 -2.77 10.62
CA TRP A 36 11.90 -3.35 10.63
C TRP A 36 11.89 -4.88 10.53
N THR A 37 12.95 -5.47 10.02
CA THR A 37 13.11 -6.92 9.82
C THR A 37 14.52 -7.35 10.16
N ASN A 38 14.73 -8.66 10.34
CA ASN A 38 16.06 -9.25 10.50
C ASN A 38 16.83 -9.39 9.18
N LEU A 39 16.18 -9.06 8.05
CA LEU A 39 16.81 -9.09 6.74
C LEU A 39 17.75 -7.90 6.56
N GLN A 40 18.89 -8.15 5.91
CA GLN A 40 19.85 -7.11 5.56
C GLN A 40 19.65 -6.70 4.10
N PHE A 41 19.34 -5.44 3.89
CA PHE A 41 19.14 -4.84 2.56
C PHE A 41 20.28 -3.90 2.23
N ARG A 42 20.82 -4.01 1.04
CA ARG A 42 21.72 -2.98 0.48
C ARG A 42 20.93 -1.69 0.26
N LYS A 43 21.62 -0.55 0.16
CA LYS A 43 20.98 0.75 -0.01
C LYS A 43 20.03 0.81 -1.24
N ASN A 44 20.45 0.17 -2.34
CA ASN A 44 19.68 0.09 -3.59
C ASN A 44 18.56 -0.98 -3.58
N GLU A 45 18.47 -1.79 -2.54
CA GLU A 45 17.41 -2.78 -2.33
C GLU A 45 16.32 -2.28 -1.38
N ARG A 46 16.50 -1.07 -0.81
CA ARG A 46 15.53 -0.48 0.09
C ARG A 46 14.26 -0.10 -0.67
N ILE A 47 13.11 -0.41 -0.08
CA ILE A 47 11.81 -0.08 -0.66
C ILE A 47 11.63 1.43 -0.66
N VAL A 48 11.42 2.01 -1.85
CA VAL A 48 11.13 3.44 -2.01
C VAL A 48 9.65 3.68 -1.72
N CYS A 49 9.37 4.54 -0.77
CA CYS A 49 8.00 4.90 -0.41
C CYS A 49 7.86 6.39 -0.07
N ASN A 50 6.64 6.91 -0.24
CA ASN A 50 6.29 8.29 0.06
C ASN A 50 5.08 8.33 0.98
N PHE A 51 5.13 9.20 1.99
CA PHE A 51 4.02 9.52 2.88
C PHE A 51 3.68 11.00 2.68
N ASN A 52 2.60 11.26 1.95
CA ASN A 52 2.12 12.62 1.74
C ASN A 52 0.99 12.91 2.73
N ILE A 53 1.33 13.56 3.84
CA ILE A 53 0.42 13.84 4.95
C ILE A 53 -0.15 15.24 4.78
N THR A 54 -1.47 15.33 4.63
CA THR A 54 -2.19 16.62 4.58
C THR A 54 -2.86 16.88 5.92
N VAL A 55 -2.45 17.93 6.58
CA VAL A 55 -3.01 18.39 7.86
C VAL A 55 -4.26 19.22 7.57
N SER A 56 -5.43 18.71 7.98
CA SER A 56 -6.70 19.41 7.84
C SER A 56 -7.05 20.26 9.08
N LYS A 57 -6.57 19.84 10.27
CA LYS A 57 -6.74 20.57 11.53
C LYS A 57 -5.55 20.32 12.44
N TYR A 58 -5.14 21.35 13.15
CA TYR A 58 -4.17 21.27 14.24
C TYR A 58 -4.74 21.94 15.50
N ASP A 59 -4.89 21.14 16.55
CA ASP A 59 -5.26 21.60 17.88
C ASP A 59 -3.97 21.86 18.68
N LYS A 60 -3.64 23.12 18.88
CA LYS A 60 -2.39 23.54 19.56
C LYS A 60 -2.39 23.24 21.05
N ASP A 61 -3.56 23.27 21.69
CA ASP A 61 -3.67 23.07 23.13
C ASP A 61 -3.47 21.61 23.51
N GLN A 62 -3.90 20.68 22.61
CA GLN A 62 -3.80 19.24 22.80
C GLN A 62 -2.69 18.59 21.98
N ASN A 63 -2.01 19.36 21.12
CA ASN A 63 -1.02 18.85 20.15
C ASN A 63 -1.58 17.74 19.24
N ILE A 64 -2.86 17.85 18.83
CA ILE A 64 -3.52 16.87 17.97
C ILE A 64 -3.52 17.36 16.52
N PHE A 65 -3.00 16.52 15.63
CA PHE A 65 -3.03 16.68 14.19
C PHE A 65 -4.11 15.79 13.60
N THR A 66 -5.14 16.39 12.96
CA THR A 66 -6.11 15.65 12.16
C THR A 66 -5.66 15.69 10.71
N CYS A 67 -5.32 14.54 10.17
CA CYS A 67 -4.71 14.44 8.86
C CYS A 67 -5.38 13.36 8.02
N LYS A 68 -5.10 13.42 6.72
CA LYS A 68 -5.15 12.28 5.81
C LYS A 68 -3.76 12.05 5.23
N ALA A 69 -3.45 10.81 4.90
CA ALA A 69 -2.15 10.46 4.35
C ALA A 69 -2.29 9.63 3.08
N LEU A 70 -1.69 10.08 1.99
CA LEU A 70 -1.48 9.26 0.79
C LEU A 70 -0.19 8.48 0.99
N ILE A 71 -0.30 7.16 1.04
CA ILE A 71 0.82 6.24 1.20
C ILE A 71 1.11 5.57 -0.13
N GLN A 72 2.34 5.73 -0.62
CA GLN A 72 2.78 5.15 -1.89
C GLN A 72 4.06 4.34 -1.68
N ALA A 73 4.15 3.19 -2.32
CA ALA A 73 5.37 2.38 -2.39
C ALA A 73 5.57 1.88 -3.82
N ASN A 74 6.82 1.83 -4.25
CA ASN A 74 7.19 1.40 -5.58
C ASN A 74 8.20 0.25 -5.51
N ARG A 75 8.14 -0.63 -6.50
CA ARG A 75 9.04 -1.75 -6.70
C ARG A 75 9.74 -1.62 -8.07
N PRO A 76 11.07 -1.70 -8.12
CA PRO A 76 11.76 -1.77 -9.41
C PRO A 76 11.42 -3.07 -10.14
N VAL A 77 11.25 -2.98 -11.45
CA VAL A 77 11.08 -4.15 -12.31
C VAL A 77 12.46 -4.66 -12.74
N TYR A 78 12.68 -5.97 -12.60
CA TYR A 78 13.95 -6.58 -12.88
C TYR A 78 14.46 -6.27 -14.30
N ASN A 79 15.76 -5.97 -14.42
CA ASN A 79 16.46 -5.64 -15.66
C ASN A 79 15.76 -4.55 -16.51
N SER A 80 15.17 -3.57 -15.86
CA SER A 80 14.44 -2.47 -16.49
C SER A 80 14.68 -1.16 -15.72
N ALA A 81 14.50 -0.03 -16.38
CA ALA A 81 14.44 1.28 -15.72
C ALA A 81 13.04 1.60 -15.16
N TYR A 82 12.07 0.72 -15.37
CA TYR A 82 10.69 0.91 -14.95
C TYR A 82 10.51 0.57 -13.47
N THR A 83 9.73 1.37 -12.77
CA THR A 83 9.28 1.10 -11.41
C THR A 83 7.76 0.96 -11.40
N SER A 84 7.28 -0.13 -10.83
CA SER A 84 5.85 -0.43 -10.73
C SER A 84 5.33 -0.04 -9.35
N THR A 85 4.10 0.47 -9.28
CA THR A 85 3.46 0.79 -8.01
C THR A 85 3.14 -0.49 -7.24
N LEU A 86 3.71 -0.63 -6.05
CA LEU A 86 3.47 -1.75 -5.15
C LEU A 86 2.23 -1.51 -4.28
N TYR A 87 2.05 -0.29 -3.82
CA TYR A 87 0.94 0.15 -2.98
C TYR A 87 0.66 1.63 -3.21
N ASN A 88 -0.60 2.01 -3.30
CA ASN A 88 -1.02 3.42 -3.33
C ASN A 88 -2.44 3.53 -2.79
N ASN A 89 -2.61 4.10 -1.61
CA ASN A 89 -3.91 4.30 -1.00
C ASN A 89 -3.91 5.49 -0.04
N VAL A 90 -5.09 6.06 0.17
CA VAL A 90 -5.31 7.17 1.12
C VAL A 90 -5.86 6.61 2.43
N ASP A 91 -5.20 6.96 3.54
CA ASP A 91 -5.73 6.79 4.88
C ASP A 91 -6.41 8.11 5.31
N GLU A 92 -7.72 8.08 5.39
CA GLU A 92 -8.54 9.24 5.82
C GLU A 92 -8.53 9.45 7.34
N ASN A 93 -8.02 8.48 8.10
CA ASN A 93 -8.02 8.45 9.57
C ASN A 93 -6.61 8.60 10.15
N PHE A 94 -5.77 9.45 9.55
CA PHE A 94 -4.39 9.66 9.96
C PHE A 94 -4.29 10.77 11.03
N THR A 95 -4.96 10.56 12.18
CA THR A 95 -4.99 11.49 13.31
C THR A 95 -4.06 11.03 14.41
N PHE A 96 -3.24 11.94 14.99
CA PHE A 96 -2.26 11.61 16.02
C PHE A 96 -1.95 12.82 16.92
N LYS A 97 -1.27 12.54 18.05
CA LYS A 97 -0.63 13.54 18.90
C LYS A 97 0.86 13.62 18.59
N PHE A 98 1.39 14.83 18.57
CA PHE A 98 2.83 15.09 18.49
C PHE A 98 3.14 16.46 19.09
N ALA A 99 4.07 16.51 20.04
CA ALA A 99 4.66 17.72 20.54
C ALA A 99 6.07 17.91 19.97
N GLU A 100 6.49 19.16 19.83
CA GLU A 100 7.83 19.49 19.34
C GLU A 100 8.89 18.82 20.23
N PHE A 101 9.85 18.13 19.60
CA PHE A 101 10.91 17.34 20.24
C PHE A 101 10.47 16.01 20.89
N ASP A 102 9.26 15.54 20.64
CA ASP A 102 8.87 14.20 21.07
C ASP A 102 9.83 13.13 20.47
N GLN A 103 10.26 12.21 21.31
CA GLN A 103 11.01 11.05 20.87
C GLN A 103 10.03 9.91 20.56
N LEU A 104 10.10 9.39 19.33
CA LEU A 104 9.22 8.34 18.88
C LEU A 104 9.79 6.97 19.28
N GLU A 105 9.29 6.42 20.37
CA GLU A 105 9.59 5.06 20.82
C GLU A 105 8.50 4.10 20.33
N PHE A 106 8.89 2.91 19.93
CA PHE A 106 7.96 1.88 19.46
C PHE A 106 8.45 0.48 19.86
N THR A 107 7.58 -0.27 20.50
CA THR A 107 7.72 -1.69 20.79
C THR A 107 6.44 -2.41 20.32
N GLU A 108 6.58 -3.64 19.82
CA GLU A 108 5.42 -4.39 19.29
C GLU A 108 4.52 -4.91 20.41
N GLU A 109 5.11 -5.16 21.56
CA GLU A 109 4.42 -5.71 22.72
C GLU A 109 3.50 -4.70 23.39
N ARG A 110 3.79 -3.41 23.23
CA ARG A 110 3.02 -2.33 23.84
C ARG A 110 2.81 -1.17 22.87
N ILE A 111 1.57 -1.04 22.43
CA ILE A 111 1.14 0.06 21.54
C ILE A 111 0.42 1.10 22.38
N ASP A 112 1.12 2.19 22.69
CA ASP A 112 0.62 3.30 23.50
C ASP A 112 0.72 4.66 22.79
N ASN A 113 1.37 4.72 21.64
CA ASN A 113 1.50 5.93 20.84
C ASN A 113 0.89 5.74 19.44
N GLN A 114 -0.11 6.55 19.12
CA GLN A 114 -0.83 6.51 17.85
C GLN A 114 0.08 6.77 16.64
N LEU A 115 0.98 7.75 16.72
CA LEU A 115 1.83 8.15 15.60
C LEU A 115 2.81 7.04 15.23
N THR A 116 3.45 6.42 16.24
CA THR A 116 4.36 5.30 15.99
C THR A 116 3.62 4.06 15.49
N ALA A 117 2.39 3.82 15.98
CA ALA A 117 1.54 2.73 15.48
C ALA A 117 1.18 2.92 14.00
N LEU A 118 0.83 4.15 13.58
CA LEU A 118 0.53 4.47 12.17
C LEU A 118 1.73 4.19 11.25
N LEU A 119 2.90 4.69 11.64
CA LEU A 119 4.12 4.51 10.84
C LEU A 119 4.55 3.04 10.79
N ALA A 120 4.49 2.33 11.91
CA ALA A 120 4.82 0.91 11.99
C ALA A 120 3.85 0.04 11.17
N TYR A 121 2.55 0.35 11.20
CA TYR A 121 1.55 -0.33 10.39
C TYR A 121 1.92 -0.27 8.90
N TYR A 122 2.18 0.93 8.38
CA TYR A 122 2.52 1.08 6.96
C TYR A 122 3.90 0.53 6.62
N ALA A 123 4.86 0.59 7.53
CA ALA A 123 6.15 -0.06 7.33
C ALA A 123 5.98 -1.58 7.19
N TYR A 124 5.25 -2.24 8.08
CA TYR A 124 4.99 -3.68 7.98
C TYR A 124 4.14 -4.04 6.77
N LEU A 125 3.07 -3.28 6.48
CA LEU A 125 2.24 -3.54 5.31
C LEU A 125 3.08 -3.49 4.02
N ILE A 126 3.84 -2.40 3.81
CA ILE A 126 4.66 -2.22 2.60
C ILE A 126 5.74 -3.31 2.49
N ILE A 127 6.44 -3.62 3.57
CA ILE A 127 7.46 -4.68 3.57
C ILE A 127 6.83 -6.04 3.30
N GLY A 128 5.68 -6.35 3.91
CA GLY A 128 4.96 -7.59 3.65
C GLY A 128 4.55 -7.75 2.19
N LEU A 129 4.04 -6.68 1.57
CA LEU A 129 3.68 -6.68 0.15
C LEU A 129 4.89 -6.80 -0.76
N ASP A 130 6.00 -6.14 -0.42
CA ASP A 130 7.24 -6.26 -1.17
C ASP A 130 7.75 -7.71 -1.16
N LEU A 131 7.77 -8.36 -0.01
CA LEU A 131 8.17 -9.77 0.13
C LEU A 131 7.21 -10.70 -0.63
N ASP A 132 5.89 -10.46 -0.60
CA ASP A 132 4.91 -11.20 -1.40
C ASP A 132 5.17 -11.03 -2.91
N SER A 133 5.73 -9.92 -3.35
CA SER A 133 6.07 -9.69 -4.75
C SER A 133 7.28 -10.50 -5.24
N PHE A 134 8.12 -11.01 -4.33
CA PHE A 134 9.31 -11.82 -4.64
C PHE A 134 9.13 -13.32 -4.42
N ALA A 135 8.26 -13.72 -3.49
CA ALA A 135 7.99 -15.12 -3.20
C ALA A 135 6.51 -15.35 -2.86
N PRO A 136 5.94 -16.52 -3.18
CA PRO A 136 4.56 -16.86 -2.82
C PRO A 136 4.36 -16.73 -1.31
N LYS A 137 3.50 -15.79 -0.89
CA LYS A 137 3.23 -15.49 0.53
C LYS A 137 4.51 -15.17 1.34
N GLY A 138 5.53 -14.60 0.69
CA GLY A 138 6.82 -14.30 1.31
C GLY A 138 6.75 -13.30 2.46
N GLY A 139 5.71 -12.48 2.50
CA GLY A 139 5.45 -11.49 3.54
C GLY A 139 4.61 -11.98 4.72
N GLU A 140 4.28 -13.27 4.83
CA GLU A 140 3.36 -13.82 5.85
C GLU A 140 3.69 -13.34 7.27
N ASP A 141 4.93 -13.56 7.71
CA ASP A 141 5.35 -13.21 9.07
C ASP A 141 5.24 -11.69 9.34
N ILE A 142 5.56 -10.88 8.36
CA ILE A 142 5.52 -9.41 8.49
C ILE A 142 4.07 -8.91 8.48
N LEU A 143 3.21 -9.47 7.62
CA LEU A 143 1.79 -9.13 7.62
C LEU A 143 1.10 -9.59 8.91
N GLN A 144 1.52 -10.72 9.48
CA GLN A 144 1.03 -11.17 10.80
C GLN A 144 1.45 -10.21 11.92
N ARG A 145 2.69 -9.68 11.90
CA ARG A 145 3.13 -8.61 12.82
C ARG A 145 2.29 -7.34 12.65
N CYS A 146 1.98 -6.97 11.40
CA CYS A 146 1.08 -5.86 11.10
C CYS A 146 -0.31 -6.07 11.72
N MET A 147 -0.86 -7.29 11.64
CA MET A 147 -2.16 -7.64 12.24
C MET A 147 -2.10 -7.60 13.77
N ASN A 148 -1.04 -8.12 14.37
CA ASN A 148 -0.86 -8.09 15.83
C ASN A 148 -0.77 -6.65 16.35
N LEU A 149 -0.01 -5.78 15.67
CA LEU A 149 0.03 -4.35 15.95
C LEU A 149 -1.37 -3.74 15.85
N THR A 150 -2.11 -4.05 14.78
CA THR A 150 -3.46 -3.52 14.54
C THR A 150 -4.43 -3.94 15.65
N ASN A 151 -4.36 -5.19 16.12
CA ASN A 151 -5.16 -5.67 17.23
C ASN A 151 -4.83 -4.94 18.53
N ASN A 152 -3.55 -4.73 18.83
CA ASN A 152 -3.12 -3.99 20.02
C ASN A 152 -3.52 -2.50 19.94
N ALA A 153 -3.50 -1.90 18.74
CA ALA A 153 -3.86 -0.51 18.52
C ALA A 153 -5.37 -0.22 18.64
N GLN A 154 -6.24 -1.25 18.68
CA GLN A 154 -7.68 -1.05 18.92
C GLN A 154 -8.00 -0.41 20.27
N ASN A 155 -7.09 -0.49 21.22
CA ASN A 155 -7.21 0.15 22.54
C ASN A 155 -6.85 1.64 22.53
N LEU A 156 -6.26 2.14 21.44
CA LEU A 156 -6.00 3.57 21.28
C LEU A 156 -7.32 4.30 21.01
N ASP A 157 -7.49 5.46 21.63
CA ASP A 157 -8.68 6.30 21.42
C ASP A 157 -8.54 7.15 20.13
N PHE A 158 -8.29 6.49 19.02
CA PHE A 158 -8.14 7.09 17.70
C PHE A 158 -8.86 6.26 16.63
N PRO A 159 -9.36 6.91 15.55
CA PRO A 159 -10.06 6.22 14.48
C PRO A 159 -9.16 5.34 13.62
N GLY A 160 -9.78 4.39 12.92
CA GLY A 160 -9.14 3.60 11.86
C GLY A 160 -8.56 2.24 12.29
N TRP A 161 -8.65 1.86 13.58
CA TRP A 161 -8.15 0.58 14.08
C TRP A 161 -9.25 -0.44 14.40
N LYS A 162 -10.46 0.03 14.72
CA LYS A 162 -11.52 -0.85 15.23
C LYS A 162 -12.06 -1.77 14.14
N ALA A 163 -12.14 -3.07 14.49
CA ALA A 163 -12.78 -4.07 13.66
C ALA A 163 -14.24 -3.67 13.34
N PHE A 164 -14.68 -3.94 12.13
CA PHE A 164 -16.06 -3.76 11.66
C PHE A 164 -16.61 -2.32 11.69
N SER A 165 -15.79 -1.32 12.02
CA SER A 165 -16.22 0.08 12.02
C SER A 165 -16.28 0.69 10.62
N ASP A 166 -15.40 0.24 9.73
CA ASP A 166 -15.27 0.69 8.35
C ASP A 166 -14.55 -0.39 7.52
N ASN A 167 -14.96 -0.61 6.27
CA ASN A 167 -14.35 -1.58 5.37
C ASN A 167 -13.07 -1.05 4.67
N ARG A 168 -12.70 0.21 4.89
CA ARG A 168 -11.50 0.88 4.35
C ARG A 168 -10.44 1.17 5.39
N ASN A 169 -10.71 0.87 6.65
CA ASN A 169 -9.79 1.15 7.72
C ASN A 169 -8.60 0.15 7.73
N ARG A 170 -7.60 0.45 8.55
CA ARG A 170 -6.38 -0.37 8.67
C ARG A 170 -6.64 -1.81 9.07
N PHE A 171 -7.63 -2.03 9.97
CA PHE A 171 -8.02 -3.39 10.36
C PHE A 171 -8.58 -4.17 9.18
N ALA A 172 -9.51 -3.59 8.42
CA ALA A 172 -10.13 -4.27 7.28
C ALA A 172 -9.10 -4.63 6.21
N ILE A 173 -8.16 -3.72 5.90
CA ILE A 173 -7.12 -3.95 4.91
C ILE A 173 -6.21 -5.11 5.33
N ILE A 174 -5.64 -5.09 6.54
CA ILE A 174 -4.72 -6.17 6.94
C ILE A 174 -5.44 -7.49 7.18
N SER A 175 -6.67 -7.45 7.69
CA SER A 175 -7.51 -8.65 7.88
C SER A 175 -7.80 -9.33 6.54
N ASP A 176 -8.13 -8.56 5.50
CA ASP A 176 -8.35 -9.10 4.16
C ASP A 176 -7.07 -9.71 3.57
N TYR A 177 -5.90 -9.08 3.73
CA TYR A 177 -4.63 -9.68 3.27
C TYR A 177 -4.32 -11.04 3.91
N LEU A 178 -4.76 -11.29 5.14
CA LEU A 178 -4.52 -12.51 5.88
C LEU A 178 -5.70 -13.50 5.86
N ASP A 179 -6.82 -13.13 5.24
CA ASP A 179 -7.96 -14.02 5.06
C ASP A 179 -7.62 -15.14 4.06
N GLY A 180 -7.90 -16.39 4.43
CA GLY A 180 -7.64 -17.54 3.56
C GLY A 180 -8.35 -17.49 2.20
N ALA A 181 -9.55 -16.85 2.12
CA ALA A 181 -10.27 -16.63 0.87
C ALA A 181 -9.54 -15.60 -0.03
N MET A 182 -8.64 -14.78 0.53
CA MET A 182 -7.82 -13.81 -0.20
C MET A 182 -6.40 -14.32 -0.52
N GLU A 183 -6.10 -15.60 -0.25
CA GLU A 183 -4.83 -16.20 -0.68
C GLU A 183 -4.55 -16.00 -2.18
N PRO A 184 -5.54 -16.14 -3.10
CA PRO A 184 -5.32 -15.82 -4.51
C PRO A 184 -4.85 -14.38 -4.74
N PHE A 185 -5.31 -13.42 -3.95
CA PHE A 185 -4.85 -12.03 -4.07
C PHE A 185 -3.37 -11.85 -3.67
N ARG A 186 -2.87 -12.61 -2.72
CA ARG A 186 -1.45 -12.64 -2.37
C ARG A 186 -0.62 -13.36 -3.44
N MET A 187 -1.16 -14.43 -4.02
CA MET A 187 -0.55 -15.09 -5.18
C MET A 187 -0.49 -14.17 -6.40
N LEU A 188 -1.51 -13.31 -6.61
CA LEU A 188 -1.50 -12.26 -7.62
C LEU A 188 -0.25 -11.38 -7.49
N GLN A 189 0.16 -10.96 -6.27
CA GLN A 189 1.34 -10.12 -6.08
C GLN A 189 2.59 -10.80 -6.66
N PHE A 190 2.84 -12.05 -6.28
CA PHE A 190 3.99 -12.81 -6.78
C PHE A 190 3.94 -13.03 -8.30
N ASN A 191 2.82 -13.55 -8.80
CA ASN A 191 2.68 -13.90 -10.21
C ASN A 191 2.76 -12.68 -11.12
N TYR A 192 2.09 -11.58 -10.74
CA TYR A 192 2.07 -10.34 -11.50
C TYR A 192 3.46 -9.70 -11.61
N TYR A 193 4.17 -9.58 -10.49
CA TYR A 193 5.47 -8.94 -10.47
C TYR A 193 6.57 -9.89 -10.97
N ARG A 194 6.73 -11.03 -10.30
CA ARG A 194 7.90 -11.89 -10.53
C ARG A 194 7.83 -12.68 -11.82
N LYS A 195 6.66 -13.26 -12.14
CA LYS A 195 6.47 -14.04 -13.37
C LYS A 195 6.00 -13.18 -14.55
N GLY A 196 5.31 -12.06 -14.26
CA GLY A 196 4.81 -11.13 -15.27
C GLY A 196 5.80 -10.04 -15.60
N LEU A 197 5.81 -8.94 -14.83
CA LEU A 197 6.60 -7.73 -15.14
C LEU A 197 8.10 -7.98 -15.23
N ASP A 198 8.67 -8.74 -14.29
CA ASP A 198 10.11 -9.03 -14.28
C ASP A 198 10.52 -9.88 -15.51
N GLU A 199 9.60 -10.69 -16.06
CA GLU A 199 9.87 -11.49 -17.27
C GLU A 199 9.75 -10.66 -18.56
N MET A 200 9.00 -9.55 -18.55
CA MET A 200 8.84 -8.69 -19.73
C MET A 200 10.17 -8.12 -20.26
N ALA A 201 11.17 -7.94 -19.40
CA ALA A 201 12.50 -7.51 -19.82
C ALA A 201 13.20 -8.56 -20.74
N ASN A 202 12.88 -9.84 -20.57
CA ASN A 202 13.42 -10.93 -21.38
C ASN A 202 12.50 -11.25 -22.57
N ASN A 203 11.17 -11.28 -22.33
CA ASN A 203 10.16 -11.60 -23.34
C ASN A 203 8.82 -10.94 -22.99
N VAL A 204 8.49 -9.89 -23.71
CA VAL A 204 7.27 -9.08 -23.48
C VAL A 204 6.00 -9.93 -23.62
N GLU A 205 5.93 -10.79 -24.64
CA GLU A 205 4.75 -11.62 -24.90
C GLU A 205 4.53 -12.64 -23.78
N ARG A 206 5.60 -13.28 -23.33
CA ARG A 206 5.55 -14.25 -22.23
C ARG A 206 5.11 -13.55 -20.94
N GLY A 207 5.72 -12.41 -20.62
CA GLY A 207 5.35 -11.64 -19.42
C GLY A 207 3.88 -11.19 -19.46
N ARG A 208 3.39 -10.70 -20.61
CA ARG A 208 1.98 -10.33 -20.77
C ARG A 208 1.05 -11.53 -20.60
N THR A 209 1.39 -12.70 -21.18
CA THR A 209 0.60 -13.93 -21.02
C THR A 209 0.49 -14.34 -19.55
N GLU A 210 1.58 -14.29 -18.80
CA GLU A 210 1.57 -14.58 -17.37
C GLU A 210 0.71 -13.57 -16.59
N ILE A 211 0.77 -12.28 -16.94
CA ILE A 211 -0.10 -11.25 -16.34
C ILE A 211 -1.57 -11.55 -16.64
N THR A 212 -1.90 -11.88 -17.89
CA THR A 212 -3.27 -12.25 -18.28
C THR A 212 -3.79 -13.44 -17.48
N ASN A 213 -3.00 -14.51 -17.38
CA ASN A 213 -3.35 -15.70 -16.60
C ASN A 213 -3.58 -15.34 -15.13
N THR A 214 -2.69 -14.54 -14.56
CA THR A 214 -2.77 -14.08 -13.18
C THR A 214 -4.05 -13.26 -12.92
N LEU A 215 -4.41 -12.35 -13.81
CA LEU A 215 -5.64 -11.56 -13.67
C LEU A 215 -6.88 -12.44 -13.77
N LEU A 216 -6.95 -13.32 -14.77
CA LEU A 216 -8.11 -14.18 -15.01
C LEU A 216 -8.26 -15.32 -14.00
N GLN A 217 -7.20 -15.70 -13.31
CA GLN A 217 -7.21 -16.74 -12.27
C GLN A 217 -7.21 -16.11 -10.88
N ASP A 218 -6.12 -15.47 -10.48
CA ASP A 218 -5.91 -15.03 -9.10
C ASP A 218 -6.79 -13.83 -8.72
N LEU A 219 -6.81 -12.76 -9.54
CA LEU A 219 -7.61 -11.57 -9.25
C LEU A 219 -9.11 -11.87 -9.32
N LYS A 220 -9.54 -12.63 -10.34
CA LYS A 220 -10.93 -13.04 -10.50
C LYS A 220 -11.38 -13.91 -9.34
N LYS A 221 -10.54 -14.88 -8.93
CA LYS A 221 -10.85 -15.76 -7.80
C LYS A 221 -10.95 -15.00 -6.50
N ALA A 222 -10.01 -14.11 -6.19
CA ALA A 222 -10.05 -13.27 -5.00
C ALA A 222 -11.34 -12.43 -4.94
N ARG A 223 -11.73 -11.82 -6.08
CA ARG A 223 -12.98 -11.06 -6.19
C ARG A 223 -14.22 -11.92 -5.98
N THR A 224 -14.20 -13.16 -6.45
CA THR A 224 -15.33 -14.11 -6.32
C THR A 224 -15.43 -14.64 -4.90
N ASP A 225 -14.32 -15.04 -4.30
CA ASP A 225 -14.29 -15.68 -2.98
C ASP A 225 -14.54 -14.66 -1.84
N ARG A 226 -14.14 -13.38 -2.05
CA ARG A 226 -14.33 -12.31 -1.08
C ARG A 226 -14.91 -11.03 -1.75
N PRO A 227 -16.18 -11.05 -2.16
CA PRO A 227 -16.76 -9.97 -2.97
C PRO A 227 -16.87 -8.61 -2.25
N LEU A 228 -16.83 -8.60 -0.91
CA LEU A 228 -16.87 -7.38 -0.10
C LEU A 228 -15.47 -6.80 0.21
N SER A 229 -14.41 -7.52 -0.11
CA SER A 229 -13.06 -6.99 0.03
C SER A 229 -12.81 -5.83 -0.93
N LEU A 230 -12.20 -4.77 -0.42
CA LEU A 230 -11.80 -3.62 -1.23
C LEU A 230 -10.42 -3.78 -1.87
N LEU A 231 -9.65 -4.81 -1.50
CA LEU A 231 -8.28 -4.99 -2.02
C LEU A 231 -8.23 -5.08 -3.55
N PRO A 232 -9.10 -5.84 -4.24
CA PRO A 232 -9.11 -5.87 -5.70
C PRO A 232 -9.40 -4.50 -6.33
N GLN A 233 -10.31 -3.71 -5.75
CA GLN A 233 -10.63 -2.37 -6.22
C GLN A 233 -9.47 -1.40 -6.00
N ILE A 234 -8.87 -1.39 -4.80
CA ILE A 234 -7.70 -0.55 -4.48
C ILE A 234 -6.53 -0.90 -5.41
N TRP A 235 -6.27 -2.20 -5.63
CA TRP A 235 -5.21 -2.66 -6.50
C TRP A 235 -5.43 -2.21 -7.95
N THR A 236 -6.60 -2.43 -8.50
CA THR A 236 -6.92 -1.99 -9.87
C THR A 236 -6.90 -0.49 -10.03
N ASP A 237 -7.20 0.27 -8.97
CA ASP A 237 -7.14 1.72 -9.01
C ASP A 237 -5.71 2.24 -9.22
N TYR A 238 -4.73 1.73 -8.48
CA TYR A 238 -3.35 2.16 -8.67
C TYR A 238 -2.61 1.44 -9.82
N LYS A 239 -3.18 0.36 -10.39
CA LYS A 239 -2.64 -0.36 -11.54
C LYS A 239 -3.24 0.06 -12.89
N LYS A 240 -4.23 0.91 -12.91
CA LYS A 240 -5.01 1.25 -14.12
C LYS A 240 -4.16 1.69 -15.31
N ASP A 241 -3.21 2.59 -15.10
CA ASP A 241 -2.31 3.07 -16.17
C ASP A 241 -1.38 1.96 -16.66
N GLU A 242 -0.80 1.19 -15.74
CA GLU A 242 0.09 0.07 -16.06
C GLU A 242 -0.66 -1.02 -16.84
N LEU A 243 -1.86 -1.40 -16.39
CA LEU A 243 -2.70 -2.39 -17.07
C LEU A 243 -3.15 -1.91 -18.46
N ALA A 244 -3.58 -0.66 -18.57
CA ALA A 244 -3.92 -0.08 -19.86
C ALA A 244 -2.73 -0.15 -20.84
N ASN A 245 -1.54 0.22 -20.39
CA ASN A 245 -0.33 0.22 -21.22
C ASN A 245 0.12 -1.19 -21.64
N ILE A 246 -0.09 -2.21 -20.79
CA ILE A 246 0.27 -3.61 -21.09
C ILE A 246 -0.55 -4.16 -22.26
N TYR A 247 -1.83 -3.77 -22.36
CA TYR A 247 -2.77 -4.33 -23.35
C TYR A 247 -3.08 -3.43 -24.54
N GLN A 248 -2.92 -2.11 -24.41
CA GLN A 248 -3.20 -1.18 -25.50
C GLN A 248 -2.36 -1.54 -26.74
N LYS A 249 -3.01 -1.82 -27.87
CA LYS A 249 -2.38 -2.27 -29.13
C LYS A 249 -1.65 -3.63 -29.05
N HIS A 250 -1.81 -4.37 -27.98
CA HIS A 250 -1.14 -5.65 -27.75
C HIS A 250 -2.12 -6.73 -27.29
N GLY A 251 -1.79 -8.00 -27.54
CA GLY A 251 -2.64 -9.13 -27.18
C GLY A 251 -3.73 -9.45 -28.23
N THR A 252 -4.42 -10.56 -28.04
CA THR A 252 -5.54 -10.97 -28.89
C THR A 252 -6.82 -10.24 -28.48
N GLN A 253 -7.77 -10.10 -29.42
CA GLN A 253 -9.07 -9.48 -29.15
C GLN A 253 -9.80 -10.19 -27.99
N LYS A 254 -9.79 -11.52 -27.95
CA LYS A 254 -10.41 -12.32 -26.89
C LYS A 254 -9.78 -12.05 -25.52
N GLU A 255 -8.47 -11.93 -25.46
CA GLU A 255 -7.73 -11.60 -24.25
C GLU A 255 -8.13 -10.21 -23.72
N LYS A 256 -8.12 -9.21 -24.57
CA LYS A 256 -8.50 -7.84 -24.25
C LYS A 256 -9.94 -7.74 -23.73
N GLU A 257 -10.89 -8.41 -24.39
CA GLU A 257 -12.30 -8.47 -23.96
C GLU A 257 -12.43 -9.09 -22.57
N SER A 258 -11.78 -10.24 -22.32
CA SER A 258 -11.83 -10.92 -21.02
C SER A 258 -11.24 -10.09 -19.90
N ILE A 259 -10.11 -9.40 -20.16
CA ILE A 259 -9.47 -8.50 -19.19
C ILE A 259 -10.33 -7.27 -18.94
N TYR A 260 -10.87 -6.64 -19.98
CA TYR A 260 -11.78 -5.51 -19.86
C TYR A 260 -12.99 -5.85 -18.97
N GLU A 261 -13.67 -6.97 -19.26
CA GLU A 261 -14.86 -7.40 -18.50
C GLU A 261 -14.53 -7.59 -17.01
N LEU A 262 -13.41 -8.26 -16.72
CA LEU A 262 -12.94 -8.46 -15.35
C LEU A 262 -12.68 -7.14 -14.64
N LEU A 263 -11.86 -6.26 -15.23
CA LEU A 263 -11.46 -5.00 -14.61
C LEU A 263 -12.64 -4.05 -14.45
N PHE A 264 -13.54 -3.99 -15.43
CA PHE A 264 -14.77 -3.22 -15.35
C PHE A 264 -15.69 -3.74 -14.22
N SER A 265 -15.81 -5.06 -14.05
CA SER A 265 -16.60 -5.65 -12.97
C SER A 265 -16.07 -5.34 -11.57
N ILE A 266 -14.75 -5.15 -11.42
CA ILE A 266 -14.08 -4.82 -10.16
C ILE A 266 -14.13 -3.31 -9.88
N ASN A 267 -13.79 -2.50 -10.88
CA ASN A 267 -13.64 -1.06 -10.72
C ASN A 267 -14.21 -0.28 -11.92
N PRO A 268 -15.53 -0.18 -12.05
CA PRO A 268 -16.18 0.51 -13.17
C PRO A 268 -15.89 2.02 -13.19
N SER A 269 -15.48 2.62 -12.07
CA SER A 269 -15.13 4.04 -12.01
C SER A 269 -13.90 4.39 -12.86
N GLN A 270 -13.07 3.41 -13.23
CA GLN A 270 -11.88 3.57 -14.07
C GLN A 270 -12.12 3.18 -15.53
N ASN A 271 -13.37 3.17 -16.00
CA ASN A 271 -13.74 2.71 -17.34
C ASN A 271 -12.94 3.39 -18.48
N SER A 272 -12.61 4.66 -18.35
CA SER A 272 -11.79 5.37 -19.35
C SER A 272 -10.38 4.79 -19.56
N TYR A 273 -9.85 4.07 -18.55
CA TYR A 273 -8.61 3.31 -18.66
C TYR A 273 -8.86 1.93 -19.25
N TRP A 274 -9.95 1.28 -18.85
CA TRP A 274 -10.30 -0.03 -19.36
C TRP A 274 -10.66 0.00 -20.86
N ASP A 275 -11.29 1.07 -21.34
CA ASP A 275 -11.58 1.24 -22.77
C ASP A 275 -10.31 1.26 -23.63
N LYS A 276 -9.18 1.78 -23.15
CA LYS A 276 -7.89 1.73 -23.86
C LYS A 276 -7.37 0.31 -24.08
N ILE A 277 -7.78 -0.66 -23.24
CA ILE A 277 -7.40 -2.06 -23.39
C ILE A 277 -8.00 -2.64 -24.67
N LYS A 278 -9.19 -2.18 -25.10
CA LYS A 278 -9.86 -2.65 -26.30
C LYS A 278 -9.25 -2.14 -27.60
N GLU A 279 -8.50 -1.02 -27.53
CA GLU A 279 -7.77 -0.46 -28.68
C GLU A 279 -6.56 -1.35 -29.05
#